data_207c5df2e0782674c459d5dd731490f0
#
_entry.id   207c5df2e0782674c459d5dd731490f0
#
_cell.length_a   1.000
_cell.length_b   1.000
_cell.length_c   1.000
_cell.angle_alpha   90.00
_cell.angle_beta   90.00
_cell.angle_gamma   90.00
#
_symmetry.space_group_name_H-M   'P 1'
#
loop_
_entity.id
_entity.type
_entity.pdbx_description
1 polymer ?
#
loop_
_entity_poly.entity_id
_entity_poly.type
_entity_poly.pdbx_seq_one_letter_code
_entity_poly.pdbx_strand_id
1 'polypeptide(L)'
;ANDGRIAELHRQMWSDAEQMPSALPLSSSLGESASGGNRAPSETQDAASRSLAPPIDLATAMQQAARAAGESTLVPHPVVLLENLSQQQKDRVPTIVYSDHVFAASDIASVELNGKRMLAGQQAGGVEVVEILTDSVILRAGGSEFRLRALNTWVNL
;
A
#
# COMPACT_ATOMS: atom_id res chain seq x y z
N ALA A 1 -15.42 41.20 15.05
CA ALA A 1 -15.83 40.61 16.34
C ALA A 1 -16.17 39.13 16.14
N ASN A 2 -15.20 38.30 15.73
CA ASN A 2 -15.40 36.86 15.55
C ASN A 2 -14.29 36.00 16.22
N ASP A 3 -13.42 36.63 17.01
CA ASP A 3 -12.29 35.93 17.63
C ASP A 3 -12.65 35.05 18.87
N GLY A 4 -13.85 35.17 19.37
CA GLY A 4 -14.30 34.41 20.56
C GLY A 4 -14.74 32.99 20.31
N ARG A 5 -15.13 32.62 19.07
CA ARG A 5 -15.67 31.28 18.76
C ARG A 5 -14.60 30.24 18.46
N ILE A 6 -13.44 30.67 18.01
CA ILE A 6 -12.34 29.74 17.68
C ILE A 6 -11.64 29.25 18.94
N ALA A 7 -11.55 30.09 19.97
CA ALA A 7 -10.96 29.71 21.26
C ALA A 7 -11.81 28.73 22.05
N GLU A 8 -13.14 28.79 21.91
CA GLU A 8 -14.08 27.86 22.56
C GLU A 8 -14.03 26.44 21.93
N LEU A 9 -13.92 26.36 20.61
CA LEU A 9 -13.77 25.09 19.89
C LEU A 9 -12.46 24.37 20.21
N HIS A 10 -11.37 25.11 20.38
CA HIS A 10 -10.10 24.54 20.80
C HIS A 10 -10.10 23.97 22.21
N ARG A 11 -10.87 24.54 23.11
CA ARG A 11 -10.93 24.09 24.50
C ARG A 11 -11.80 22.81 24.64
N GLN A 12 -12.79 22.62 23.78
CA GLN A 12 -13.62 21.41 23.78
C GLN A 12 -12.90 20.18 23.19
N MET A 13 -12.00 20.38 22.21
CA MET A 13 -11.26 19.26 21.62
C MET A 13 -10.19 18.65 22.53
N TRP A 14 -9.74 19.38 23.56
CA TRP A 14 -8.70 18.90 24.49
C TRP A 14 -9.24 18.29 25.78
N SER A 15 -10.52 18.50 26.08
CA SER A 15 -11.16 17.92 27.27
C SER A 15 -11.59 16.47 27.13
N ASP A 16 -11.69 15.95 25.89
CA ASP A 16 -12.09 14.56 25.63
C ASP A 16 -10.90 13.56 25.63
N ALA A 17 -9.67 14.04 25.71
CA ALA A 17 -8.50 13.18 25.69
C ALA A 17 -8.09 12.61 27.06
N GLU A 18 -8.78 12.99 28.14
CA GLU A 18 -8.42 12.58 29.50
C GLU A 18 -9.29 11.45 30.10
N GLN A 19 -10.19 10.89 29.31
CA GLN A 19 -11.00 9.73 29.75
C GLN A 19 -10.63 8.44 29.02
N MET A 20 -9.38 8.02 29.15
CA MET A 20 -9.00 6.64 28.87
C MET A 20 -8.95 5.87 30.21
N PRO A 21 -9.78 4.84 30.42
CA PRO A 21 -9.67 4.00 31.60
C PRO A 21 -8.45 3.10 31.48
N SER A 22 -7.47 3.37 32.33
CA SER A 22 -6.41 2.42 32.67
C SER A 22 -7.02 1.28 33.48
N ALA A 23 -7.09 0.08 32.92
CA ALA A 23 -7.14 -1.14 33.72
C ALA A 23 -6.88 -2.37 32.85
N LEU A 24 -5.67 -2.85 32.83
CA LEU A 24 -5.39 -4.26 32.54
C LEU A 24 -5.04 -4.94 33.86
N PRO A 25 -5.74 -5.97 34.31
CA PRO A 25 -5.29 -6.80 35.41
C PRO A 25 -4.32 -7.86 34.91
N LEU A 26 -3.09 -7.79 35.40
CA LEU A 26 -2.14 -8.89 35.43
C LEU A 26 -2.69 -9.96 36.39
N SER A 27 -3.04 -11.12 35.86
CA SER A 27 -3.26 -12.32 36.66
C SER A 27 -2.06 -13.24 36.52
N SER A 28 -1.17 -13.14 37.46
CA SER A 28 -0.19 -14.15 37.79
C SER A 28 -0.92 -15.33 38.46
N SER A 29 -0.82 -16.51 37.90
CA SER A 29 -1.13 -17.73 38.60
C SER A 29 0.08 -18.68 38.49
N LEU A 30 0.92 -18.58 39.51
CA LEU A 30 1.84 -19.64 39.90
C LEU A 30 1.03 -20.76 40.56
N GLY A 31 1.13 -21.94 40.01
CA GLY A 31 0.62 -23.17 40.60
C GLY A 31 1.69 -24.26 40.50
N GLU A 32 2.54 -24.25 41.50
CA GLU A 32 3.48 -25.31 41.81
C GLU A 32 2.75 -26.50 42.40
N SER A 33 2.99 -27.73 41.91
CA SER A 33 2.94 -28.94 42.71
C SER A 33 3.64 -30.08 42.01
N ALA A 34 4.72 -30.48 42.64
CA ALA A 34 5.47 -31.67 42.41
C ALA A 34 4.71 -32.95 42.88
N SER A 35 4.89 -34.06 42.20
CA SER A 35 5.21 -35.35 42.78
C SER A 35 5.15 -36.44 41.72
N GLY A 36 6.25 -37.07 41.37
CA GLY A 36 6.63 -38.40 41.76
C GLY A 36 5.93 -39.50 40.96
N GLY A 37 6.69 -40.26 40.16
CA GLY A 37 6.21 -41.54 39.61
C GLY A 37 7.08 -42.06 38.48
N ASN A 38 8.19 -42.65 38.87
CA ASN A 38 9.09 -43.46 38.08
C ASN A 38 8.36 -44.67 37.47
N ARG A 39 8.35 -44.86 36.17
CA ARG A 39 8.25 -46.14 35.49
C ARG A 39 8.56 -46.05 34.00
N ALA A 40 9.67 -46.54 33.59
CA ALA A 40 9.98 -47.02 32.24
C ALA A 40 9.90 -48.56 32.24
N PRO A 41 9.95 -49.26 31.09
CA PRO A 41 9.71 -48.89 29.71
C PRO A 41 8.62 -49.77 29.05
N SER A 42 8.06 -49.36 27.98
CA SER A 42 7.51 -50.27 26.96
C SER A 42 7.66 -49.62 25.59
N GLU A 43 8.61 -50.19 24.88
CA GLU A 43 8.67 -50.05 23.44
C GLU A 43 7.34 -50.49 22.82
N THR A 44 6.68 -49.62 22.13
CA THR A 44 5.81 -50.02 21.03
C THR A 44 5.94 -48.93 19.99
N GLN A 45 6.55 -49.34 18.92
CA GLN A 45 6.63 -48.62 17.64
C GLN A 45 5.23 -48.20 17.24
N ASP A 46 5.05 -46.92 17.06
CA ASP A 46 4.08 -46.41 16.10
C ASP A 46 4.72 -45.24 15.35
N ALA A 47 5.52 -45.66 14.40
CA ALA A 47 5.97 -44.82 13.33
C ALA A 47 4.83 -44.78 12.32
N ALA A 48 4.02 -43.76 12.34
CA ALA A 48 3.28 -43.31 11.16
C ALA A 48 2.31 -42.19 11.52
N SER A 49 2.79 -41.01 11.56
CA SER A 49 2.03 -39.83 11.13
C SER A 49 2.96 -38.63 11.11
N ARG A 50 4.09 -38.75 10.45
CA ARG A 50 4.69 -37.55 9.85
C ARG A 50 3.72 -37.18 8.75
N SER A 51 2.86 -36.24 9.06
CA SER A 51 2.16 -35.46 8.06
C SER A 51 3.22 -34.90 7.12
N LEU A 52 3.43 -35.63 6.03
CA LEU A 52 4.21 -35.14 4.90
C LEU A 52 3.44 -33.90 4.40
N ALA A 53 3.82 -32.73 4.87
CA ALA A 53 3.54 -31.51 4.14
C ALA A 53 3.95 -31.80 2.71
N PRO A 54 3.10 -31.56 1.72
CA PRO A 54 3.46 -31.77 0.32
C PRO A 54 4.79 -31.08 0.06
N PRO A 55 5.71 -31.68 -0.67
CA PRO A 55 6.96 -31.04 -1.00
C PRO A 55 6.62 -29.69 -1.61
N ILE A 56 7.05 -28.62 -0.96
CA ILE A 56 6.93 -27.27 -1.52
C ILE A 56 7.81 -27.31 -2.76
N ASP A 57 7.17 -27.36 -3.91
CA ASP A 57 7.88 -27.24 -5.18
C ASP A 57 8.41 -25.82 -5.28
N LEU A 58 9.68 -25.68 -4.97
CA LEU A 58 10.39 -24.39 -4.97
C LEU A 58 10.28 -23.72 -6.34
N ALA A 59 10.22 -24.49 -7.41
CA ALA A 59 10.04 -23.96 -8.76
C ALA A 59 8.65 -23.33 -8.92
N THR A 60 7.60 -23.98 -8.42
CA THR A 60 6.24 -23.43 -8.42
C THR A 60 6.13 -22.22 -7.50
N ALA A 61 6.74 -22.27 -6.32
CA ALA A 61 6.78 -21.13 -5.40
C ALA A 61 7.54 -19.93 -6.00
N MET A 62 8.66 -20.16 -6.68
CA MET A 62 9.40 -19.13 -7.40
C MET A 62 8.61 -18.55 -8.59
N GLN A 63 7.91 -19.40 -9.35
CA GLN A 63 7.05 -18.92 -10.42
C GLN A 63 5.86 -18.10 -9.90
N GLN A 64 5.26 -18.51 -8.79
CA GLN A 64 4.19 -17.74 -8.15
C GLN A 64 4.72 -16.41 -7.58
N ALA A 65 5.90 -16.42 -6.94
CA ALA A 65 6.54 -15.21 -6.46
C ALA A 65 6.93 -14.27 -7.62
N ALA A 66 7.45 -14.80 -8.73
CA ALA A 66 7.78 -14.03 -9.92
C ALA A 66 6.52 -13.43 -10.58
N ARG A 67 5.41 -14.18 -10.61
CA ARG A 67 4.12 -13.66 -11.06
C ARG A 67 3.58 -12.61 -10.12
N ALA A 68 3.63 -12.83 -8.82
CA ALA A 68 3.22 -11.86 -7.82
C ALA A 68 4.10 -10.59 -7.83
N ALA A 69 5.39 -10.70 -8.13
CA ALA A 69 6.30 -9.58 -8.26
C ALA A 69 6.19 -8.85 -9.62
N GLY A 70 5.73 -9.57 -10.67
CA GLY A 70 5.58 -9.01 -12.02
C GLY A 70 4.17 -8.53 -12.35
N GLU A 71 3.17 -9.03 -11.66
CA GLU A 71 1.78 -8.62 -11.77
C GLU A 71 1.38 -7.76 -10.57
N SER A 72 1.87 -6.54 -10.52
CA SER A 72 0.99 -5.45 -10.08
C SER A 72 -0.18 -5.50 -11.07
N THR A 73 -1.25 -6.19 -10.70
CA THR A 73 -2.49 -6.22 -11.48
C THR A 73 -3.04 -4.80 -11.49
N LEU A 74 -2.54 -4.01 -12.45
CA LEU A 74 -3.05 -2.68 -12.68
C LEU A 74 -4.54 -2.81 -12.98
N VAL A 75 -5.33 -1.94 -12.39
CA VAL A 75 -6.76 -1.84 -12.73
C VAL A 75 -6.89 -1.80 -14.26
N PRO A 76 -7.70 -2.65 -14.89
CA PRO A 76 -7.87 -2.62 -16.35
C PRO A 76 -8.28 -1.23 -16.83
N HIS A 77 -7.53 -0.66 -17.76
CA HIS A 77 -7.82 0.64 -18.34
C HIS A 77 -7.40 0.68 -19.80
N PRO A 78 -8.20 1.31 -20.70
CA PRO A 78 -7.91 1.33 -22.14
C PRO A 78 -6.68 2.16 -22.50
N VAL A 79 -6.30 3.14 -21.68
CA VAL A 79 -5.13 3.98 -21.92
C VAL A 79 -3.85 3.18 -21.71
N VAL A 80 -2.96 3.23 -22.69
CA VAL A 80 -1.69 2.50 -22.68
C VAL A 80 -0.72 3.07 -21.65
N LEU A 81 0.11 2.19 -21.10
CA LEU A 81 1.21 2.60 -20.22
C LEU A 81 2.24 3.44 -20.99
N LEU A 82 2.85 4.40 -20.30
CA LEU A 82 3.95 5.21 -20.85
C LEU A 82 5.07 4.34 -21.44
N GLU A 83 5.38 3.22 -20.77
CA GLU A 83 6.36 2.24 -21.19
C GLU A 83 6.07 1.66 -22.59
N ASN A 84 4.80 1.59 -22.96
CA ASN A 84 4.32 1.01 -24.22
C ASN A 84 4.11 2.04 -25.34
N LEU A 85 4.34 3.32 -25.06
CA LEU A 85 4.30 4.35 -26.10
C LEU A 85 5.44 4.17 -27.10
N SER A 86 5.23 4.66 -28.33
CA SER A 86 6.31 4.76 -29.32
C SER A 86 7.41 5.73 -28.85
N GLN A 87 8.64 5.55 -29.33
CA GLN A 87 9.75 6.44 -28.96
C GLN A 87 9.44 7.91 -29.25
N GLN A 88 8.86 8.20 -30.41
CA GLN A 88 8.47 9.56 -30.79
C GLN A 88 7.43 10.20 -29.83
N GLN A 89 6.57 9.38 -29.25
CA GLN A 89 5.62 9.86 -28.24
C GLN A 89 6.30 10.09 -26.90
N LYS A 90 7.19 9.20 -26.50
CA LYS A 90 8.00 9.32 -25.29
C LYS A 90 8.88 10.57 -25.31
N ASP A 91 9.48 10.89 -26.43
CA ASP A 91 10.35 12.07 -26.61
C ASP A 91 9.59 13.40 -26.41
N ARG A 92 8.26 13.38 -26.55
CA ARG A 92 7.41 14.55 -26.35
C ARG A 92 6.88 14.67 -24.91
N VAL A 93 7.05 13.61 -24.10
CA VAL A 93 6.63 13.62 -22.70
C VAL A 93 7.75 14.28 -21.89
N PRO A 94 7.47 15.36 -21.14
CA PRO A 94 8.47 15.97 -20.28
C PRO A 94 8.88 15.00 -19.15
N THR A 95 9.99 15.29 -18.49
CA THR A 95 10.34 14.58 -17.25
C THR A 95 9.27 14.76 -16.20
N ILE A 96 8.83 13.65 -15.59
CA ILE A 96 7.79 13.60 -14.59
C ILE A 96 8.36 12.91 -13.35
N VAL A 97 8.60 13.68 -12.30
CA VAL A 97 8.96 13.15 -10.98
C VAL A 97 7.67 12.92 -10.21
N TYR A 98 7.31 11.66 -9.97
CA TYR A 98 6.09 11.25 -9.28
C TYR A 98 6.42 10.90 -7.83
N SER A 99 6.12 11.80 -6.90
CA SER A 99 6.56 11.72 -5.51
C SER A 99 5.48 11.29 -4.51
N ASP A 100 4.20 11.54 -4.82
CA ASP A 100 3.10 11.19 -3.92
C ASP A 100 1.84 10.79 -4.70
N HIS A 101 1.12 9.79 -4.17
CA HIS A 101 -0.13 9.27 -4.72
C HIS A 101 -1.14 9.03 -3.63
N VAL A 102 -2.16 9.85 -3.57
CA VAL A 102 -3.27 9.71 -2.63
C VAL A 102 -4.53 9.34 -3.40
N PHE A 103 -5.00 8.14 -3.18
CA PHE A 103 -6.27 7.65 -3.70
C PHE A 103 -7.15 7.23 -2.53
N ALA A 104 -8.30 7.87 -2.38
CA ALA A 104 -9.29 7.48 -1.40
C ALA A 104 -10.64 7.40 -2.08
N ALA A 105 -11.37 6.32 -1.83
CA ALA A 105 -12.69 6.11 -2.45
C ALA A 105 -13.73 7.14 -1.99
N SER A 106 -13.49 7.82 -0.86
CA SER A 106 -14.37 8.82 -0.25
C SER A 106 -13.80 10.22 -0.21
N ASP A 107 -12.52 10.40 -0.57
CA ASP A 107 -11.83 11.69 -0.52
C ASP A 107 -11.36 12.13 -1.91
N ILE A 108 -10.88 13.37 -1.96
CA ILE A 108 -10.34 13.92 -3.20
C ILE A 108 -8.99 13.25 -3.52
N ALA A 109 -8.96 12.43 -4.56
CA ALA A 109 -7.73 11.84 -5.06
C ALA A 109 -6.76 12.92 -5.53
N SER A 110 -5.48 12.79 -5.18
CA SER A 110 -4.43 13.73 -5.58
C SER A 110 -3.11 13.02 -5.86
N VAL A 111 -2.33 13.60 -6.73
CA VAL A 111 -0.97 13.14 -7.06
C VAL A 111 0.00 14.30 -6.93
N GLU A 112 1.25 14.02 -6.60
CA GLU A 112 2.30 15.02 -6.61
C GLU A 112 3.26 14.74 -7.77
N LEU A 113 3.27 15.66 -8.72
CA LEU A 113 4.12 15.59 -9.91
C LEU A 113 5.04 16.81 -9.93
N ASN A 114 6.34 16.56 -10.07
CA ASN A 114 7.37 17.62 -10.10
C ASN A 114 7.28 18.58 -8.89
N GLY A 115 6.98 18.04 -7.69
CA GLY A 115 6.84 18.79 -6.45
C GLY A 115 5.54 19.62 -6.36
N LYS A 116 4.58 19.40 -7.26
CA LYS A 116 3.28 20.07 -7.25
C LYS A 116 2.15 19.08 -7.07
N ARG A 117 1.34 19.28 -6.04
CA ARG A 117 0.13 18.50 -5.83
C ARG A 117 -0.94 18.90 -6.84
N MET A 118 -1.52 17.90 -7.50
CA MET A 118 -2.49 18.06 -8.57
C MET A 118 -3.67 17.13 -8.38
N LEU A 119 -4.84 17.61 -8.77
CA LEU A 119 -6.08 16.86 -8.83
C LEU A 119 -6.41 16.50 -10.28
N ALA A 120 -7.35 15.60 -10.49
CA ALA A 120 -7.89 15.35 -11.82
C ALA A 120 -8.43 16.65 -12.46
N GLY A 121 -8.12 16.87 -13.74
CA GLY A 121 -8.43 18.08 -14.49
C GLY A 121 -7.42 19.22 -14.31
N GLN A 122 -6.38 19.08 -13.50
CA GLN A 122 -5.36 20.11 -13.33
C GLN A 122 -4.16 19.90 -14.26
N GLN A 123 -3.53 21.01 -14.64
CA GLN A 123 -2.36 21.02 -15.51
C GLN A 123 -1.19 21.77 -14.86
N ALA A 124 0.01 21.23 -14.99
CA ALA A 124 1.25 21.90 -14.60
C ALA A 124 2.45 21.35 -15.38
N GLY A 125 3.39 22.23 -15.74
CA GLY A 125 4.64 21.82 -16.39
C GLY A 125 4.45 21.10 -17.73
N GLY A 126 3.38 21.37 -18.46
CA GLY A 126 3.08 20.70 -19.72
C GLY A 126 2.42 19.32 -19.56
N VAL A 127 2.07 18.94 -18.34
CA VAL A 127 1.38 17.69 -18.01
C VAL A 127 0.00 18.02 -17.43
N GLU A 128 -1.03 17.38 -17.93
CA GLU A 128 -2.41 17.44 -17.42
C GLU A 128 -2.75 16.12 -16.75
N VAL A 129 -3.34 16.17 -15.55
CA VAL A 129 -3.89 15.00 -14.87
C VAL A 129 -5.31 14.78 -15.37
N VAL A 130 -5.53 13.71 -16.12
CA VAL A 130 -6.84 13.37 -16.68
C VAL A 130 -7.67 12.62 -15.63
N GLU A 131 -7.09 11.57 -15.04
CA GLU A 131 -7.76 10.73 -14.07
C GLU A 131 -6.75 10.11 -13.09
N ILE A 132 -7.14 9.93 -11.84
CA ILE A 132 -6.34 9.28 -10.82
C ILE A 132 -7.01 7.96 -10.46
N LEU A 133 -6.28 6.85 -10.65
CA LEU A 133 -6.72 5.49 -10.34
C LEU A 133 -6.06 5.03 -9.04
N THR A 134 -6.45 3.89 -8.52
CA THR A 134 -5.90 3.33 -7.26
C THR A 134 -4.40 3.03 -7.33
N ASP A 135 -3.88 2.71 -8.50
CA ASP A 135 -2.54 2.17 -8.74
C ASP A 135 -1.73 2.97 -9.78
N SER A 136 -2.33 4.01 -10.33
CA SER A 136 -1.77 4.74 -11.45
C SER A 136 -2.50 6.07 -11.68
N VAL A 137 -1.96 6.86 -12.57
CA VAL A 137 -2.55 8.13 -13.01
C VAL A 137 -2.59 8.17 -14.54
N ILE A 138 -3.67 8.68 -15.08
CA ILE A 138 -3.79 9.00 -16.50
C ILE A 138 -3.35 10.44 -16.71
N LEU A 139 -2.36 10.62 -17.55
CA LEU A 139 -1.76 11.91 -17.86
C LEU A 139 -1.88 12.21 -19.33
N ARG A 140 -1.92 13.49 -19.66
CA ARG A 140 -1.84 13.98 -21.03
C ARG A 140 -0.66 14.95 -21.14
N ALA A 141 0.27 14.66 -22.06
CA ALA A 141 1.39 15.54 -22.36
C ALA A 141 1.86 15.33 -23.80
N GLY A 142 2.39 16.38 -24.45
CA GLY A 142 2.89 16.30 -25.82
C GLY A 142 1.85 15.87 -26.87
N GLY A 143 0.56 16.06 -26.58
CA GLY A 143 -0.54 15.63 -27.44
C GLY A 143 -0.88 14.13 -27.35
N SER A 144 -0.30 13.42 -26.42
CA SER A 144 -0.57 12.00 -26.17
C SER A 144 -1.15 11.80 -24.77
N GLU A 145 -2.07 10.87 -24.65
CA GLU A 145 -2.59 10.40 -23.36
C GLU A 145 -1.96 9.07 -23.01
N PHE A 146 -1.49 8.94 -21.80
CA PHE A 146 -0.80 7.75 -21.33
C PHE A 146 -1.03 7.53 -19.84
N ARG A 147 -0.82 6.30 -19.42
CA ARG A 147 -0.91 5.87 -18.03
C ARG A 147 0.47 5.75 -17.41
N LEU A 148 0.66 6.32 -16.23
CA LEU A 148 1.87 6.20 -15.42
C LEU A 148 1.53 5.45 -14.12
N ARG A 149 2.30 4.42 -13.78
CA ARG A 149 2.14 3.69 -12.52
C ARG A 149 2.40 4.61 -11.34
N ALA A 150 1.68 4.41 -10.25
CA ALA A 150 1.87 5.17 -9.03
C ALA A 150 3.34 5.15 -8.58
N LEU A 151 3.85 6.31 -8.22
CA LEU A 151 5.23 6.54 -7.74
C LEU A 151 6.33 6.18 -8.75
N ASN A 152 5.99 5.98 -10.02
CA ASN A 152 6.98 5.72 -11.07
C ASN A 152 7.39 7.04 -11.74
N THR A 153 8.66 7.39 -11.58
CA THR A 153 9.24 8.59 -12.20
C THR A 153 9.63 8.32 -13.64
N TRP A 154 9.30 9.24 -14.53
CA TRP A 154 9.73 9.24 -15.93
C TRP A 154 10.78 10.31 -16.16
N VAL A 155 11.92 9.92 -16.70
CA VAL A 155 12.98 10.84 -17.11
C VAL A 155 13.11 10.80 -18.63
N ASN A 156 12.88 11.95 -19.27
CA ASN A 156 13.12 12.12 -20.68
C ASN A 156 14.61 12.46 -20.88
N LEU A 157 15.33 11.62 -21.62
CA LEU A 157 16.76 11.72 -21.88
C LEU A 157 17.03 12.24 -23.30
#